data_a76eef0c4fcedf9e17947a862280a98b
#
_entry.id   a76eef0c4fcedf9e17947a862280a98b
#
_cell.length_a   1.000
_cell.length_b   1.000
_cell.length_c   1.000
_cell.angle_alpha   90.00
_cell.angle_beta   90.00
_cell.angle_gamma   90.00
#
_symmetry.space_group_name_H-M   'P 1'
#
loop_
_entity.id
_entity.type
_entity.pdbx_description
1 polymer ?
#
loop_
_entity_poly.entity_id
_entity_poly.type
_entity_poly.pdbx_seq_one_letter_code
_entity_poly.pdbx_strand_id
1 'polypeptide(L)'
;NMLQIAGDPDYASQIERIAFNALPTQISDNFMTRQYFQQINQVEISMCDRNFDTNHHGTTTCFGLLSGYPCCTSNMHQGWPKFVQNLFYKTNDGGIAALLYSPSQVKTEINGQQILIKEKTVYPFEETVRFQIYTDNPVCFPFHLRIPEWCTAPELHVNGKSIKLDKIKNDIAVIKRTWRNDDLVV
;
A
#
# COMPACT_ATOMS: atom_id res chain seq x y z
N ASN A 1 4.37 -6.34 -9.26
CA ASN A 1 4.61 -6.32 -10.73
C ASN A 1 3.32 -6.13 -11.53
N MET A 2 2.19 -6.85 -11.22
CA MET A 2 0.95 -6.70 -12.00
C MET A 2 0.39 -5.29 -11.90
N LEU A 3 0.33 -4.69 -10.72
CA LEU A 3 -0.09 -3.29 -10.56
C LEU A 3 0.74 -2.33 -11.43
N GLN A 4 2.06 -2.49 -11.45
CA GLN A 4 2.95 -1.67 -12.28
C GLN A 4 2.73 -1.84 -13.78
N ILE A 5 2.43 -3.08 -14.22
CA ILE A 5 2.25 -3.41 -15.65
C ILE A 5 0.88 -2.97 -16.14
N ALA A 6 -0.16 -3.28 -15.39
CA ALA A 6 -1.54 -3.05 -15.80
C ALA A 6 -2.06 -1.66 -15.43
N GLY A 7 -1.54 -1.05 -14.35
CA GLY A 7 -2.08 0.19 -13.80
C GLY A 7 -3.50 0.05 -13.26
N ASP A 8 -3.94 -1.18 -13.02
CA ASP A 8 -5.30 -1.50 -12.60
C ASP A 8 -5.40 -1.40 -11.06
N PRO A 9 -6.26 -0.52 -10.52
CA PRO A 9 -6.41 -0.32 -9.08
C PRO A 9 -6.93 -1.55 -8.32
N ASP A 10 -7.55 -2.53 -8.98
CA ASP A 10 -7.96 -3.79 -8.35
C ASP A 10 -6.75 -4.55 -7.77
N TYR A 11 -5.59 -4.50 -8.45
CA TYR A 11 -4.37 -5.06 -7.89
C TYR A 11 -3.89 -4.30 -6.65
N ALA A 12 -4.10 -2.99 -6.59
CA ALA A 12 -3.76 -2.22 -5.39
C ALA A 12 -4.66 -2.61 -4.21
N SER A 13 -5.95 -2.82 -4.43
CA SER A 13 -6.90 -3.30 -3.42
C SER A 13 -6.51 -4.69 -2.89
N GLN A 14 -6.10 -5.61 -3.76
CA GLN A 14 -5.59 -6.93 -3.37
C GLN A 14 -4.29 -6.84 -2.57
N ILE A 15 -3.33 -6.02 -3.01
CA ILE A 15 -2.07 -5.80 -2.30
C ILE A 15 -2.33 -5.23 -0.91
N GLU A 16 -3.22 -4.26 -0.79
CA GLU A 16 -3.60 -3.65 0.49
C GLU A 16 -4.17 -4.69 1.46
N ARG A 17 -5.12 -5.52 1.01
CA ARG A 17 -5.69 -6.60 1.83
C ARG A 17 -4.62 -7.59 2.31
N ILE A 18 -3.69 -7.97 1.44
CA ILE A 18 -2.60 -8.88 1.80
C ILE A 18 -1.63 -8.20 2.78
N ALA A 19 -1.22 -6.97 2.48
CA ALA A 19 -0.23 -6.25 3.29
C ALA A 19 -0.72 -5.96 4.71
N PHE A 20 -1.98 -5.60 4.88
CA PHE A 20 -2.52 -5.24 6.19
C PHE A 20 -3.23 -6.38 6.95
N ASN A 21 -3.42 -7.55 6.32
CA ASN A 21 -4.05 -8.70 6.97
C ASN A 21 -3.12 -9.93 6.96
N ALA A 22 -2.93 -10.55 5.81
CA ALA A 22 -2.22 -11.83 5.74
C ALA A 22 -0.72 -11.71 6.06
N LEU A 23 -0.06 -10.64 5.61
CA LEU A 23 1.38 -10.48 5.80
C LEU A 23 1.77 -10.29 7.29
N PRO A 24 1.13 -9.41 8.10
CA PRO A 24 1.47 -9.25 9.50
C PRO A 24 1.16 -10.49 10.34
N THR A 25 0.11 -11.22 10.02
CA THR A 25 -0.31 -12.39 10.82
C THR A 25 0.55 -13.64 10.60
N GLN A 26 1.46 -13.62 9.62
CA GLN A 26 2.43 -14.70 9.44
C GLN A 26 3.56 -14.71 10.43
N ILE A 27 3.77 -13.62 11.18
CA ILE A 27 4.89 -13.43 12.11
C ILE A 27 4.36 -13.39 13.53
N SER A 28 5.15 -13.96 14.47
CA SER A 28 4.92 -13.75 15.89
C SER A 28 5.16 -12.30 16.31
N ASP A 29 4.53 -11.84 17.40
CA ASP A 29 4.59 -10.45 17.87
C ASP A 29 6.01 -9.93 18.09
N ASN A 30 6.94 -10.81 18.45
CA ASN A 30 8.35 -10.48 18.64
C ASN A 30 9.19 -10.56 17.35
N PHE A 31 8.58 -10.84 16.19
CA PHE A 31 9.22 -11.00 14.88
C PHE A 31 10.28 -12.12 14.79
N MET A 32 10.30 -13.05 15.73
CA MET A 32 11.33 -14.09 15.79
C MET A 32 10.93 -15.39 15.09
N THR A 33 9.64 -15.60 14.90
CA THR A 33 9.11 -16.84 14.31
C THR A 33 7.98 -16.54 13.33
N ARG A 34 7.68 -17.48 12.46
CA ARG A 34 6.63 -17.35 11.46
C ARG A 34 5.83 -18.64 11.31
N GLN A 35 4.64 -18.56 10.71
CA GLN A 35 3.88 -19.71 10.22
C GLN A 35 4.22 -19.99 8.75
N TYR A 36 4.13 -21.25 8.33
CA TYR A 36 4.20 -21.63 6.92
C TYR A 36 2.83 -21.50 6.25
N PHE A 37 1.80 -22.08 6.86
CA PHE A 37 0.41 -21.93 6.41
C PHE A 37 -0.40 -21.09 7.39
N GLN A 38 -1.31 -20.31 6.82
CA GLN A 38 -2.41 -19.67 7.53
C GLN A 38 -3.72 -20.28 7.05
N GLN A 39 -4.64 -20.53 7.98
CA GLN A 39 -6.01 -20.91 7.65
C GLN A 39 -6.94 -19.73 7.79
N ILE A 40 -7.91 -19.63 6.88
CA ILE A 40 -9.07 -18.76 7.06
C ILE A 40 -9.83 -19.25 8.30
N ASN A 41 -10.16 -18.32 9.19
CA ASN A 41 -10.83 -18.64 10.48
C ASN A 41 -10.05 -19.58 11.40
N GLN A 42 -8.73 -19.50 11.39
CA GLN A 42 -7.90 -20.23 12.32
C GLN A 42 -8.15 -19.74 13.75
N VAL A 43 -8.71 -20.62 14.60
CA VAL A 43 -9.09 -20.28 15.98
C VAL A 43 -7.88 -20.29 16.90
N GLU A 44 -6.95 -21.19 16.67
CA GLU A 44 -5.74 -21.34 17.48
C GLU A 44 -4.52 -21.70 16.60
N ILE A 45 -3.36 -21.36 17.11
CA ILE A 45 -2.07 -21.76 16.55
C ILE A 45 -1.55 -22.91 17.36
N SER A 46 -1.68 -24.12 16.84
CA SER A 46 -1.33 -25.36 17.52
C SER A 46 -0.55 -26.32 16.64
N MET A 47 0.28 -27.14 17.28
CA MET A 47 0.98 -28.22 16.61
C MET A 47 0.02 -29.42 16.46
N CYS A 48 -0.59 -29.55 15.30
CA CYS A 48 -1.45 -30.69 14.98
C CYS A 48 -1.46 -30.96 13.49
N ASP A 49 -1.75 -32.19 13.13
CA ASP A 49 -1.97 -32.52 11.74
C ASP A 49 -3.28 -31.90 11.24
N ARG A 50 -3.18 -31.16 10.14
CA ARG A 50 -4.32 -30.56 9.46
C ARG A 50 -4.30 -31.01 8.02
N ASN A 51 -5.46 -31.34 7.50
CA ASN A 51 -5.58 -31.74 6.11
C ASN A 51 -5.66 -30.52 5.21
N PHE A 52 -4.59 -30.27 4.44
CA PHE A 52 -4.52 -29.25 3.38
C PHE A 52 -4.36 -29.91 2.00
N ASP A 53 -4.70 -31.19 1.88
CA ASP A 53 -4.41 -32.04 0.71
C ASP A 53 -2.91 -32.06 0.32
N THR A 54 -2.06 -31.92 1.33
CA THR A 54 -0.60 -31.89 1.19
C THR A 54 0.07 -32.76 2.26
N ASN A 55 1.28 -33.24 1.97
CA ASN A 55 2.10 -34.05 2.89
C ASN A 55 2.89 -33.18 3.87
N HIS A 56 2.28 -32.13 4.42
CA HIS A 56 2.92 -31.26 5.38
C HIS A 56 2.79 -31.79 6.82
N HIS A 57 3.84 -31.56 7.59
CA HIS A 57 3.87 -31.93 8.99
C HIS A 57 3.02 -30.99 9.88
N GLY A 58 2.61 -31.46 11.05
CA GLY A 58 1.81 -30.71 12.02
C GLY A 58 2.37 -29.37 12.50
N THR A 59 3.63 -29.07 12.16
CA THR A 59 4.29 -27.79 12.47
C THR A 59 3.96 -26.66 11.50
N THR A 60 3.31 -26.93 10.37
CA THR A 60 3.09 -25.94 9.31
C THR A 60 2.21 -24.76 9.70
N THR A 61 1.33 -24.96 10.67
CA THR A 61 0.42 -23.94 11.20
C THR A 61 0.87 -23.36 12.55
N CYS A 62 2.06 -23.74 13.04
CA CYS A 62 2.65 -23.21 14.27
C CYS A 62 3.67 -22.12 13.96
N PHE A 63 3.88 -21.23 14.93
CA PHE A 63 5.03 -20.34 14.87
C PHE A 63 6.33 -21.10 15.14
N GLY A 64 7.31 -20.93 14.28
CA GLY A 64 8.63 -21.54 14.39
C GLY A 64 9.57 -21.08 13.29
N LEU A 65 10.88 -21.15 13.54
CA LEU A 65 11.90 -20.83 12.51
C LEU A 65 11.84 -21.79 11.32
N LEU A 66 11.56 -23.04 11.60
CA LEU A 66 11.51 -24.13 10.61
C LEU A 66 10.08 -24.66 10.40
N SER A 67 9.06 -23.88 10.76
CA SER A 67 7.67 -24.24 10.51
C SER A 67 7.46 -24.47 9.01
N GLY A 68 7.04 -25.66 8.63
CA GLY A 68 6.98 -26.09 7.24
C GLY A 68 8.35 -26.08 6.55
N TYR A 69 8.50 -25.28 5.51
CA TYR A 69 9.73 -25.15 4.73
C TYR A 69 10.50 -23.87 5.05
N PRO A 70 11.84 -23.87 5.07
CA PRO A 70 12.66 -22.69 5.41
C PRO A 70 12.60 -21.56 4.37
N CYS A 71 12.15 -21.84 3.14
CA CYS A 71 12.02 -20.82 2.10
C CYS A 71 11.16 -19.63 2.53
N CYS A 72 10.11 -19.85 3.32
CA CYS A 72 9.27 -18.76 3.82
C CYS A 72 10.00 -17.90 4.84
N THR A 73 10.89 -18.46 5.64
CA THR A 73 11.76 -17.69 6.54
C THR A 73 12.68 -16.75 5.75
N SER A 74 13.20 -17.22 4.61
CA SER A 74 14.08 -16.43 3.75
C SER A 74 13.36 -15.37 2.90
N ASN A 75 12.08 -15.53 2.63
CA ASN A 75 11.36 -14.68 1.67
C ASN A 75 10.32 -13.76 2.28
N MET A 76 9.77 -14.08 3.45
CA MET A 76 8.68 -13.34 4.06
C MET A 76 9.06 -11.86 4.33
N HIS A 77 10.31 -11.59 4.74
CA HIS A 77 10.80 -10.24 4.99
C HIS A 77 10.77 -9.32 3.75
N GLN A 78 10.68 -9.89 2.54
CA GLN A 78 10.60 -9.11 1.29
C GLN A 78 9.24 -8.43 1.10
N GLY A 79 8.19 -8.87 1.81
CA GLY A 79 6.83 -8.36 1.63
C GLY A 79 6.75 -6.85 1.89
N TRP A 80 7.20 -6.39 3.03
CA TRP A 80 7.15 -4.98 3.41
C TRP A 80 8.00 -4.06 2.53
N PRO A 81 9.28 -4.35 2.25
CA PRO A 81 10.05 -3.55 1.31
C PRO A 81 9.41 -3.45 -0.07
N LYS A 82 8.85 -4.54 -0.58
CA LYS A 82 8.14 -4.53 -1.87
C LYS A 82 6.85 -3.71 -1.81
N PHE A 83 6.13 -3.73 -0.71
CA PHE A 83 4.98 -2.86 -0.50
C PHE A 83 5.39 -1.39 -0.54
N VAL A 84 6.41 -0.99 0.24
CA VAL A 84 6.90 0.39 0.31
C VAL A 84 7.43 0.88 -1.04
N GLN A 85 8.11 0.03 -1.81
CA GLN A 85 8.59 0.38 -3.16
C GLN A 85 7.47 0.68 -4.15
N ASN A 86 6.25 0.26 -3.86
CA ASN A 86 5.10 0.37 -4.76
C ASN A 86 3.99 1.29 -4.23
N LEU A 87 4.31 2.22 -3.33
CA LEU A 87 3.35 3.22 -2.85
C LEU A 87 3.05 4.28 -3.92
N PHE A 88 4.08 4.71 -4.66
CA PHE A 88 3.99 5.74 -5.68
C PHE A 88 4.49 5.26 -7.03
N TYR A 89 3.90 5.81 -8.09
CA TYR A 89 4.28 5.54 -9.49
C TYR A 89 4.35 6.84 -10.29
N LYS A 90 5.26 6.89 -11.27
CA LYS A 90 5.17 7.89 -12.34
C LYS A 90 4.09 7.46 -13.33
N THR A 91 3.32 8.42 -13.82
CA THR A 91 2.25 8.16 -14.78
C THR A 91 2.63 8.61 -16.18
N ASN A 92 2.04 8.00 -17.20
CA ASN A 92 2.34 8.31 -18.63
C ASN A 92 1.97 9.73 -19.04
N ASP A 93 1.10 10.40 -18.28
CA ASP A 93 0.71 11.79 -18.48
C ASP A 93 1.63 12.80 -17.78
N GLY A 94 2.79 12.34 -17.32
CA GLY A 94 3.81 13.16 -16.66
C GLY A 94 3.50 13.48 -15.20
N GLY A 95 2.65 12.71 -14.56
CA GLY A 95 2.24 12.89 -13.17
C GLY A 95 2.82 11.88 -12.21
N ILE A 96 2.23 11.85 -11.02
CA ILE A 96 2.50 10.91 -9.94
C ILE A 96 1.17 10.27 -9.52
N ALA A 97 1.20 8.95 -9.25
CA ALA A 97 0.09 8.24 -8.65
C ALA A 97 0.48 7.73 -7.25
N ALA A 98 -0.36 7.99 -6.25
CA ALA A 98 -0.35 7.33 -4.95
C ALA A 98 -1.43 6.24 -4.97
N LEU A 99 -1.01 4.98 -5.06
CA LEU A 99 -1.92 3.85 -5.23
C LEU A 99 -2.07 2.99 -3.97
N LEU A 100 -1.11 3.06 -3.07
CA LEU A 100 -1.12 2.39 -1.78
C LEU A 100 -0.77 3.42 -0.71
N TYR A 101 -1.39 3.32 0.46
CA TYR A 101 -1.28 4.32 1.51
C TYR A 101 -0.50 3.79 2.71
N SER A 102 0.52 4.57 3.11
CA SER A 102 1.33 4.32 4.30
C SER A 102 2.17 5.55 4.61
N PRO A 103 2.51 5.85 5.86
CA PRO A 103 3.43 6.94 6.19
C PRO A 103 4.72 6.82 5.38
N SER A 104 4.97 7.80 4.51
CA SER A 104 6.06 7.68 3.53
C SER A 104 6.47 9.03 2.93
N GLN A 105 7.53 9.00 2.14
CA GLN A 105 7.90 10.13 1.30
C GLN A 105 8.49 9.64 -0.03
N VAL A 106 8.21 10.38 -1.08
CA VAL A 106 8.81 10.16 -2.40
C VAL A 106 9.50 11.42 -2.90
N LYS A 107 10.72 11.25 -3.38
CA LYS A 107 11.46 12.29 -4.12
C LYS A 107 11.50 11.90 -5.59
N THR A 108 11.18 12.83 -6.45
CA THR A 108 11.19 12.61 -7.89
C THR A 108 11.43 13.93 -8.62
N GLU A 109 11.65 13.84 -9.92
CA GLU A 109 11.77 14.99 -10.81
C GLU A 109 10.62 15.00 -11.81
N ILE A 110 9.98 16.16 -11.97
CA ILE A 110 8.93 16.42 -12.95
C ILE A 110 9.25 17.74 -13.65
N ASN A 111 9.33 17.72 -14.98
CA ASN A 111 9.61 18.90 -15.80
C ASN A 111 10.88 19.65 -15.35
N GLY A 112 11.93 18.92 -14.95
CA GLY A 112 13.19 19.51 -14.49
C GLY A 112 13.14 20.09 -13.06
N GLN A 113 12.04 19.94 -12.34
CA GLN A 113 11.89 20.41 -10.96
C GLN A 113 11.92 19.23 -9.97
N GLN A 114 12.68 19.39 -8.90
CA GLN A 114 12.68 18.41 -7.80
C GLN A 114 11.39 18.52 -6.99
N ILE A 115 10.73 17.40 -6.80
CA ILE A 115 9.49 17.28 -6.02
C ILE A 115 9.71 16.32 -4.86
N LEU A 116 9.31 16.73 -3.68
CA LEU A 116 9.17 15.86 -2.53
C LEU A 116 7.70 15.84 -2.10
N ILE A 117 7.10 14.67 -2.08
CA ILE A 117 5.77 14.46 -1.50
C ILE A 117 5.95 13.68 -0.21
N LYS A 118 5.42 14.22 0.90
CA LYS A 118 5.34 13.52 2.19
C LYS A 118 3.90 13.09 2.42
N GLU A 119 3.73 11.82 2.63
CA GLU A 119 2.46 11.22 3.04
C GLU A 119 2.43 11.04 4.55
N LYS A 120 1.41 11.61 5.18
CA LYS A 120 1.15 11.49 6.61
C LYS A 120 -0.23 10.86 6.80
N THR A 121 -0.25 9.72 7.44
CA THR A 121 -1.46 8.96 7.70
C THR A 121 -1.23 7.96 8.84
N VAL A 122 -2.30 7.45 9.43
CA VAL A 122 -2.30 6.29 10.32
C VAL A 122 -3.10 5.14 9.65
N TYR A 123 -3.27 5.24 8.33
CA TYR A 123 -3.92 4.23 7.51
C TYR A 123 -3.29 2.83 7.72
N PRO A 124 -4.03 1.74 7.89
CA PRO A 124 -5.48 1.62 7.70
C PRO A 124 -6.34 1.86 8.96
N PHE A 125 -5.76 2.36 10.07
CA PHE A 125 -6.48 2.57 11.33
C PHE A 125 -7.29 3.88 11.36
N GLU A 126 -6.95 4.82 10.47
CA GLU A 126 -7.71 6.05 10.21
C GLU A 126 -7.92 6.23 8.71
N GLU A 127 -9.02 6.85 8.32
CA GLU A 127 -9.41 7.02 6.92
C GLU A 127 -8.73 8.24 6.26
N THR A 128 -8.06 9.09 7.05
CA THR A 128 -7.49 10.33 6.54
C THR A 128 -6.06 10.13 6.06
N VAL A 129 -5.81 10.53 4.81
CA VAL A 129 -4.47 10.56 4.19
C VAL A 129 -4.13 11.99 3.79
N ARG A 130 -2.94 12.47 4.20
CA ARG A 130 -2.46 13.83 3.92
C ARG A 130 -1.18 13.77 3.11
N PHE A 131 -1.16 14.48 1.99
CA PHE A 131 0.03 14.64 1.16
C PHE A 131 0.48 16.09 1.19
N GLN A 132 1.70 16.32 1.64
CA GLN A 132 2.32 17.63 1.61
C GLN A 132 3.37 17.68 0.51
N ILE A 133 3.22 18.64 -0.41
CA ILE A 133 4.03 18.76 -1.62
C ILE A 133 5.06 19.87 -1.40
N TYR A 134 6.33 19.54 -1.64
CA TYR A 134 7.44 20.48 -1.57
C TYR A 134 8.11 20.59 -2.94
N THR A 135 8.38 21.83 -3.35
CA THR A 135 9.05 22.15 -4.61
C THR A 135 9.67 23.55 -4.53
N ASP A 136 10.82 23.74 -5.17
CA ASP A 136 11.50 25.03 -5.18
C ASP A 136 10.76 26.05 -6.09
N ASN A 137 10.19 25.59 -7.19
CA ASN A 137 9.42 26.41 -8.12
C ASN A 137 8.06 25.79 -8.41
N PRO A 138 7.04 26.59 -8.75
CA PRO A 138 5.74 26.06 -9.15
C PRO A 138 5.85 25.10 -10.33
N VAL A 139 5.22 23.92 -10.22
CA VAL A 139 5.27 22.87 -11.23
C VAL A 139 3.89 22.29 -11.50
N CYS A 140 3.53 22.17 -12.78
CA CYS A 140 2.24 21.62 -13.18
C CYS A 140 2.36 20.11 -13.46
N PHE A 141 1.60 19.32 -12.70
CA PHE A 141 1.45 17.88 -12.96
C PHE A 141 0.13 17.34 -12.45
N PRO A 142 -0.38 16.25 -13.03
CA PRO A 142 -1.51 15.50 -12.48
C PRO A 142 -1.05 14.65 -11.30
N PHE A 143 -1.81 14.73 -10.19
CA PHE A 143 -1.64 13.85 -9.05
C PHE A 143 -2.84 12.90 -8.98
N HIS A 144 -2.57 11.61 -9.11
CA HIS A 144 -3.54 10.53 -9.15
C HIS A 144 -3.63 9.90 -7.77
N LEU A 145 -4.83 9.80 -7.23
CA LEU A 145 -5.10 9.23 -5.91
C LEU A 145 -6.07 8.06 -6.06
N ARG A 146 -5.70 6.89 -5.59
CA ARG A 146 -6.62 5.76 -5.54
C ARG A 146 -7.69 6.01 -4.48
N ILE A 147 -8.92 5.78 -4.83
CA ILE A 147 -10.02 5.69 -3.88
C ILE A 147 -10.16 4.22 -3.48
N PRO A 148 -9.97 3.85 -2.22
CA PRO A 148 -10.14 2.47 -1.79
C PRO A 148 -11.55 1.95 -2.10
N GLU A 149 -11.66 0.69 -2.50
CA GLU A 149 -12.92 0.02 -2.86
C GLU A 149 -14.01 0.13 -1.78
N TRP A 150 -13.60 0.14 -0.52
CA TRP A 150 -14.50 0.26 0.63
C TRP A 150 -14.98 1.70 0.90
N CYS A 151 -14.34 2.71 0.29
CA CYS A 151 -14.67 4.12 0.51
C CYS A 151 -15.88 4.53 -0.36
N THR A 152 -17.05 4.63 0.26
CA THR A 152 -18.30 4.95 -0.43
C THR A 152 -18.58 6.45 -0.57
N ALA A 153 -17.92 7.28 0.23
CA ALA A 153 -18.10 8.74 0.24
C ALA A 153 -16.74 9.46 0.34
N PRO A 154 -15.91 9.42 -0.72
CA PRO A 154 -14.61 10.07 -0.68
C PRO A 154 -14.74 11.59 -0.66
N GLU A 155 -13.96 12.23 0.19
CA GLU A 155 -13.80 13.68 0.24
C GLU A 155 -12.36 14.05 -0.15
N LEU A 156 -12.20 15.10 -0.92
CA LEU A 156 -10.90 15.57 -1.35
C LEU A 156 -10.77 17.08 -1.12
N HIS A 157 -9.71 17.49 -0.47
CA HIS A 157 -9.43 18.88 -0.18
C HIS A 157 -8.02 19.25 -0.65
N VAL A 158 -7.86 20.44 -1.19
CA VAL A 158 -6.55 21.04 -1.48
C VAL A 158 -6.47 22.39 -0.79
N ASN A 159 -5.51 22.54 0.11
CA ASN A 159 -5.33 23.73 0.93
C ASN A 159 -6.63 24.16 1.64
N GLY A 160 -7.35 23.18 2.21
CA GLY A 160 -8.61 23.38 2.92
C GLY A 160 -9.83 23.65 2.03
N LYS A 161 -9.67 23.68 0.70
CA LYS A 161 -10.79 23.85 -0.23
C LYS A 161 -11.21 22.49 -0.79
N SER A 162 -12.51 22.19 -0.69
CA SER A 162 -13.08 20.99 -1.28
C SER A 162 -12.91 20.99 -2.79
N ILE A 163 -12.49 19.84 -3.32
CA ILE A 163 -12.37 19.57 -4.75
C ILE A 163 -13.49 18.61 -5.14
N LYS A 164 -14.27 18.99 -6.15
CA LYS A 164 -15.30 18.09 -6.70
C LYS A 164 -14.64 16.90 -7.38
N LEU A 165 -15.08 15.73 -7.00
CA LEU A 165 -14.63 14.46 -7.57
C LEU A 165 -15.49 14.06 -8.79
N ASP A 166 -15.69 15.01 -9.74
CA ASP A 166 -16.55 14.79 -10.93
C ASP A 166 -15.99 13.72 -11.90
N LYS A 167 -14.76 13.27 -11.69
CA LYS A 167 -14.06 12.35 -12.60
C LYS A 167 -13.28 11.28 -11.82
N ILE A 168 -13.97 10.51 -10.99
CA ILE A 168 -13.41 9.23 -10.56
C ILE A 168 -13.57 8.27 -11.73
N LYS A 169 -12.47 7.82 -12.27
CA LYS A 169 -12.45 6.79 -13.30
C LYS A 169 -11.64 5.61 -12.77
N ASN A 170 -12.25 4.44 -12.74
CA ASN A 170 -11.61 3.23 -12.22
C ASN A 170 -10.98 3.48 -10.84
N ASP A 171 -11.77 4.04 -9.91
CA ASP A 171 -11.35 4.32 -8.53
C ASP A 171 -10.09 5.22 -8.39
N ILE A 172 -9.81 6.02 -9.40
CA ILE A 172 -8.72 7.02 -9.38
C ILE A 172 -9.30 8.42 -9.49
N ALA A 173 -9.01 9.24 -8.50
CA ALA A 173 -9.23 10.68 -8.53
C ALA A 173 -7.99 11.38 -9.09
N VAL A 174 -8.15 12.32 -10.02
CA VAL A 174 -7.03 13.03 -10.64
C VAL A 174 -7.13 14.52 -10.38
N ILE A 175 -6.08 15.09 -9.78
CA ILE A 175 -5.95 16.53 -9.55
C ILE A 175 -4.87 17.09 -10.47
N LYS A 176 -5.23 17.76 -11.54
CA LYS A 176 -4.27 18.43 -12.41
C LYS A 176 -4.23 19.91 -12.11
N ARG A 177 -3.10 20.40 -11.59
CA ARG A 177 -2.89 21.81 -11.25
C ARG A 177 -1.42 22.18 -11.22
N THR A 178 -1.13 23.46 -11.07
CA THR A 178 0.20 23.94 -10.71
C THR A 178 0.35 23.84 -9.21
N TRP A 179 1.26 22.96 -8.75
CA TRP A 179 1.61 22.75 -7.36
C TRP A 179 2.67 23.76 -6.91
N ARG A 180 2.57 24.20 -5.68
CA ARG A 180 3.48 25.11 -5.03
C ARG A 180 4.04 24.47 -3.77
N ASN A 181 5.13 25.05 -3.27
CA ASN A 181 5.68 24.60 -1.98
C ASN A 181 4.62 24.67 -0.89
N ASP A 182 4.61 23.65 -0.02
CA ASP A 182 3.66 23.46 1.09
C ASP A 182 2.18 23.24 0.68
N ASP A 183 1.87 23.02 -0.60
CA ASP A 183 0.53 22.58 -0.97
C ASP A 183 0.14 21.29 -0.23
N LEU A 184 -1.05 21.30 0.36
CA LEU A 184 -1.59 20.19 1.15
C LEU A 184 -2.81 19.58 0.45
N VAL A 185 -2.77 18.26 0.25
CA VAL A 185 -3.89 17.44 -0.22
C VAL A 185 -4.35 16.54 0.93
N VAL A 186 -5.65 16.50 1.16
CA VAL A 186 -6.28 15.67 2.21
C VAL A 186 -7.43 14.93 1.62
#